data_311823ff0e924c8d6fd8c3faeafee3ac
#
_entry.id   311823ff0e924c8d6fd8c3faeafee3ac
#
_cell.length_a   1.000
_cell.length_b   1.000
_cell.length_c   1.000
_cell.angle_alpha   90.00
_cell.angle_beta   90.00
_cell.angle_gamma   90.00
#
_symmetry.space_group_name_H-M   'P 1'
#
loop_
_entity.id
_entity.type
_entity.pdbx_description
1 polymer ?
#
loop_
_entity_poly.entity_id
_entity_poly.type
_entity_poly.pdbx_seq_one_letter_code
_entity_poly.pdbx_strand_id
1 'polypeptide(L)'
;MHLLLITGFLGSGKTTLILQLAQAAIERGRRVAILVNEIGEIGIDNQLMKQLDMNVWELLNGCICCTLSADLVSTLQTLDADYAPDMVIIEPSGAADPRSILSALPYYKGKPLEAIRTVSVVDPQRLAILIEVLTPLVTSQIQNADLILVSKADLASPDELEFAGQTARSINPQARVIHTGPEAGRDPSVLAEIAPWLS
;
A
#
# COMPACT_ATOMS: atom_id res chain seq x y z
N MET A 1 -14.71 -8.98 -1.46
CA MET A 1 -13.85 -7.84 -1.81
C MET A 1 -12.52 -7.97 -1.09
N HIS A 2 -11.41 -7.84 -1.81
CA HIS A 2 -10.06 -7.85 -1.24
C HIS A 2 -9.60 -6.42 -0.95
N LEU A 3 -8.88 -6.22 0.15
CA LEU A 3 -8.33 -4.93 0.54
C LEU A 3 -6.81 -5.02 0.68
N LEU A 4 -6.10 -4.16 -0.05
CA LEU A 4 -4.64 -4.08 -0.03
C LEU A 4 -4.22 -2.71 0.48
N LEU A 5 -3.58 -2.67 1.64
CA LEU A 5 -3.01 -1.47 2.23
C LEU A 5 -1.53 -1.36 1.85
N ILE A 6 -1.15 -0.29 1.15
CA ILE A 6 0.24 -0.03 0.77
C ILE A 6 0.80 1.11 1.63
N THR A 7 1.71 0.78 2.53
CA THR A 7 2.35 1.73 3.43
C THR A 7 3.81 1.98 3.06
N GLY A 8 4.41 3.00 3.64
CA GLY A 8 5.80 3.37 3.38
C GLY A 8 5.96 4.89 3.30
N PHE A 9 7.16 5.39 3.50
CA PHE A 9 7.44 6.82 3.49
C PHE A 9 7.35 7.45 2.10
N LEU A 10 7.22 8.78 2.07
CA LEU A 10 7.19 9.55 0.83
C LEU A 10 8.42 9.23 -0.03
N GLY A 11 8.19 8.97 -1.31
CA GLY A 11 9.24 8.65 -2.28
C GLY A 11 9.77 7.21 -2.21
N SER A 12 9.19 6.30 -1.40
CA SER A 12 9.61 4.89 -1.37
C SER A 12 9.15 4.07 -2.59
N GLY A 13 8.32 4.63 -3.47
CA GLY A 13 7.84 3.94 -4.68
C GLY A 13 6.44 3.31 -4.55
N LYS A 14 5.68 3.66 -3.50
CA LYS A 14 4.30 3.16 -3.29
C LYS A 14 3.41 3.35 -4.50
N THR A 15 3.32 4.57 -5.00
CA THR A 15 2.45 4.93 -6.13
C THR A 15 2.77 4.12 -7.38
N THR A 16 4.05 3.92 -7.70
CA THR A 16 4.48 3.07 -8.83
C THR A 16 4.02 1.63 -8.63
N LEU A 17 4.22 1.08 -7.44
CA LEU A 17 3.76 -0.26 -7.09
C LEU A 17 2.24 -0.40 -7.22
N ILE A 18 1.48 0.57 -6.68
CA ILE A 18 0.02 0.58 -6.73
C ILE A 18 -0.49 0.51 -8.16
N LEU A 19 0.05 1.34 -9.06
CA LEU A 19 -0.34 1.36 -10.46
C LEU A 19 -0.06 0.04 -11.17
N GLN A 20 1.12 -0.54 -10.92
CA GLN A 20 1.50 -1.83 -11.52
C GLN A 20 0.61 -2.97 -11.01
N LEU A 21 0.29 -2.99 -9.71
CA LEU A 21 -0.61 -3.98 -9.12
C LEU A 21 -2.06 -3.81 -9.59
N ALA A 22 -2.55 -2.57 -9.65
CA ALA A 22 -3.87 -2.29 -10.17
C ALA A 22 -4.01 -2.74 -11.62
N GLN A 23 -3.03 -2.43 -12.47
CA GLN A 23 -2.99 -2.90 -13.84
C GLN A 23 -2.99 -4.44 -13.92
N ALA A 24 -2.16 -5.10 -13.12
CA ALA A 24 -2.09 -6.56 -13.08
C ALA A 24 -3.41 -7.22 -12.64
N ALA A 25 -4.18 -6.57 -11.76
CA ALA A 25 -5.51 -7.03 -11.34
C ALA A 25 -6.56 -6.81 -12.44
N ILE A 26 -6.53 -5.66 -13.12
CA ILE A 26 -7.44 -5.34 -14.24
C ILE A 26 -7.22 -6.31 -15.40
N GLU A 27 -5.96 -6.64 -15.73
CA GLU A 27 -5.62 -7.62 -16.76
C GLU A 27 -6.18 -9.02 -16.45
N ARG A 28 -6.46 -9.31 -15.16
CA ARG A 28 -7.16 -10.53 -14.70
C ARG A 28 -8.68 -10.39 -14.64
N GLY A 29 -9.22 -9.29 -15.16
CA GLY A 29 -10.66 -9.01 -15.21
C GLY A 29 -11.25 -8.53 -13.87
N ARG A 30 -10.43 -8.04 -12.94
CA ARG A 30 -10.89 -7.52 -11.66
C ARG A 30 -11.28 -6.05 -11.76
N ARG A 31 -12.35 -5.67 -11.09
CA ARG A 31 -12.71 -4.27 -10.86
C ARG A 31 -11.90 -3.76 -9.68
N VAL A 32 -11.02 -2.79 -9.94
CA VAL A 32 -10.10 -2.23 -8.95
C VAL A 32 -10.50 -0.80 -8.63
N ALA A 33 -10.55 -0.47 -7.35
CA ALA A 33 -10.60 0.91 -6.88
C ALA A 33 -9.32 1.25 -6.10
N ILE A 34 -8.82 2.47 -6.27
CA ILE A 34 -7.67 2.99 -5.55
C ILE A 34 -8.15 4.13 -4.66
N LEU A 35 -7.92 4.00 -3.36
CA LEU A 35 -8.18 5.05 -2.38
C LEU A 35 -6.86 5.72 -2.00
N VAL A 36 -6.80 7.04 -2.20
CA VAL A 36 -5.62 7.85 -1.89
C VAL A 36 -5.97 8.97 -0.93
N ASN A 37 -5.00 9.39 -0.14
CA ASN A 37 -5.19 10.49 0.80
C ASN A 37 -5.27 11.86 0.07
N GLU A 38 -4.49 12.06 -0.99
CA GLU A 38 -4.49 13.25 -1.84
C GLU A 38 -4.24 12.87 -3.30
N ILE A 39 -5.14 13.22 -4.19
CA ILE A 39 -4.98 12.97 -5.64
C ILE A 39 -3.72 13.68 -6.19
N GLY A 40 -3.37 14.85 -5.62
CA GLY A 40 -2.19 15.61 -6.01
C GLY A 40 -0.84 14.93 -5.73
N GLU A 41 -0.77 14.02 -4.74
CA GLU A 41 0.46 13.28 -4.43
C GLU A 41 0.77 12.17 -5.45
N ILE A 42 -0.24 11.68 -6.16
CA ILE A 42 -0.06 10.54 -7.06
C ILE A 42 0.63 10.94 -8.36
N GLY A 43 0.60 12.23 -8.75
CA GLY A 43 1.24 12.68 -10.00
C GLY A 43 0.75 11.92 -11.25
N ILE A 44 -0.39 11.25 -11.15
CA ILE A 44 -0.93 10.42 -12.21
C ILE A 44 -1.70 11.35 -13.15
N ASP A 45 -1.32 11.35 -14.39
CA ASP A 45 -2.09 11.98 -15.45
C ASP A 45 -3.50 11.35 -15.47
N ASN A 46 -4.52 12.18 -15.25
CA ASN A 46 -5.93 11.76 -15.32
C ASN A 46 -6.28 11.05 -16.65
N GLN A 47 -5.46 11.23 -17.69
CA GLN A 47 -5.59 10.52 -18.96
C GLN A 47 -5.17 9.06 -18.85
N LEU A 48 -4.10 8.75 -18.11
CA LEU A 48 -3.65 7.37 -17.91
C LEU A 48 -4.66 6.56 -17.10
N MET A 49 -5.26 7.17 -16.09
CA MET A 49 -6.31 6.53 -15.29
C MET A 49 -7.56 6.20 -16.11
N LYS A 50 -7.99 7.14 -16.96
CA LYS A 50 -9.12 6.91 -17.87
C LYS A 50 -8.84 5.85 -18.92
N GLN A 51 -7.60 5.76 -19.42
CA GLN A 51 -7.20 4.73 -20.39
C GLN A 51 -7.17 3.33 -19.80
N LEU A 52 -6.93 3.21 -18.49
CA LEU A 52 -6.83 1.93 -17.79
C LEU A 52 -8.14 1.50 -17.11
N ASP A 53 -9.24 2.25 -17.32
CA ASP A 53 -10.54 2.01 -16.65
C ASP A 53 -10.42 1.93 -15.11
N MET A 54 -9.45 2.67 -14.57
CA MET A 54 -9.19 2.72 -13.14
C MET A 54 -10.05 3.78 -12.48
N ASN A 55 -10.77 3.41 -11.43
CA ASN A 55 -11.45 4.37 -10.57
C ASN A 55 -10.55 4.72 -9.38
N VAL A 56 -10.14 5.98 -9.34
CA VAL A 56 -9.39 6.55 -8.21
C VAL A 56 -10.32 7.45 -7.40
N TRP A 57 -10.35 7.20 -6.12
CA TRP A 57 -11.17 7.91 -5.15
C TRP A 57 -10.27 8.61 -4.15
N GLU A 58 -10.57 9.85 -3.86
CA GLU A 58 -9.88 10.61 -2.81
C GLU A 58 -10.57 10.36 -1.47
N LEU A 59 -9.78 10.10 -0.44
CA LEU A 59 -10.30 10.12 0.92
C LEU A 59 -10.56 11.58 1.29
N LEU A 60 -11.83 12.00 1.24
CA LEU A 60 -12.24 13.38 1.47
C LEU A 60 -11.80 13.89 2.83
N ASN A 61 -10.93 14.90 2.80
CA ASN A 61 -10.65 15.91 3.81
C ASN A 61 -11.03 15.64 5.26
N GLY A 62 -10.11 15.10 6.03
CA GLY A 62 -10.18 15.17 7.47
C GLY A 62 -8.80 15.38 8.07
N CYS A 63 -8.65 16.32 8.98
CA CYS A 63 -7.42 16.51 9.75
C CYS A 63 -6.91 15.18 10.30
N ILE A 64 -5.67 14.93 10.03
CA ILE A 64 -4.81 13.74 10.18
C ILE A 64 -5.03 12.84 11.43
N CYS A 65 -5.79 13.25 12.44
CA CYS A 65 -5.77 12.55 13.74
C CYS A 65 -7.06 11.87 14.19
N CYS A 66 -8.26 12.24 13.72
CA CYS A 66 -9.51 11.71 14.28
C CYS A 66 -10.60 11.34 13.26
N THR A 67 -10.57 11.85 12.04
CA THR A 67 -11.61 11.67 11.01
C THR A 67 -11.29 10.60 9.99
N LEU A 68 -10.03 10.22 9.82
CA LEU A 68 -9.57 9.28 8.79
C LEU A 68 -10.31 7.93 8.84
N SER A 69 -10.61 7.44 10.03
CA SER A 69 -11.27 6.13 10.21
C SER A 69 -12.75 6.15 9.81
N ALA A 70 -13.48 7.22 10.13
CA ALA A 70 -14.91 7.32 9.78
C ALA A 70 -15.06 7.60 8.28
N ASP A 71 -14.21 8.46 7.72
CA ASP A 71 -14.20 8.79 6.29
C ASP A 71 -13.81 7.58 5.44
N LEU A 72 -12.84 6.77 5.88
CA LEU A 72 -12.47 5.52 5.23
C LEU A 72 -13.65 4.55 5.16
N VAL A 73 -14.33 4.32 6.29
CA VAL A 73 -15.46 3.39 6.35
C VAL A 73 -16.61 3.86 5.45
N SER A 74 -16.94 5.16 5.50
CA SER A 74 -18.00 5.74 4.65
C SER A 74 -17.63 5.66 3.16
N THR A 75 -16.38 5.94 2.81
CA THR A 75 -15.88 5.84 1.42
C THR A 75 -15.93 4.40 0.93
N LEU A 76 -15.51 3.42 1.75
CA LEU A 76 -15.61 2.00 1.40
C LEU A 76 -17.05 1.55 1.20
N GLN A 77 -18.00 2.05 2.02
CA GLN A 77 -19.42 1.74 1.85
C GLN A 77 -20.01 2.33 0.56
N THR A 78 -19.64 3.56 0.22
CA THR A 78 -20.03 4.20 -1.04
C THR A 78 -19.44 3.46 -2.24
N LEU A 79 -18.16 3.11 -2.18
CA LEU A 79 -17.49 2.31 -3.20
C LEU A 79 -18.16 0.97 -3.43
N ASP A 80 -18.54 0.28 -2.37
CA ASP A 80 -19.21 -1.01 -2.48
C ASP A 80 -20.60 -0.87 -3.10
N ALA A 81 -21.35 0.18 -2.74
CA ALA A 81 -22.69 0.43 -3.25
C ALA A 81 -22.69 0.86 -4.73
N ASP A 82 -21.79 1.76 -5.11
CA ASP A 82 -21.83 2.43 -6.41
C ASP A 82 -20.98 1.71 -7.47
N TYR A 83 -19.86 1.12 -7.07
CA TYR A 83 -18.90 0.50 -8.00
C TYR A 83 -18.75 -1.01 -7.80
N ALA A 84 -18.99 -1.52 -6.60
CA ALA A 84 -18.84 -2.92 -6.21
C ALA A 84 -17.48 -3.52 -6.65
N PRO A 85 -16.35 -2.99 -6.19
CA PRO A 85 -15.02 -3.45 -6.61
C PRO A 85 -14.76 -4.87 -6.10
N ASP A 86 -13.92 -5.60 -6.86
CA ASP A 86 -13.39 -6.89 -6.43
C ASP A 86 -12.18 -6.67 -5.50
N MET A 87 -11.44 -5.55 -5.75
CA MET A 87 -10.25 -5.17 -5.00
C MET A 87 -10.21 -3.67 -4.73
N VAL A 88 -9.84 -3.31 -3.51
CA VAL A 88 -9.55 -1.92 -3.12
C VAL A 88 -8.09 -1.81 -2.68
N ILE A 89 -7.33 -0.93 -3.32
CA ILE A 89 -5.96 -0.59 -2.91
C ILE A 89 -6.01 0.75 -2.17
N ILE A 90 -5.48 0.79 -0.95
CA ILE A 90 -5.45 1.99 -0.12
C ILE A 90 -4.02 2.50 -0.01
N GLU A 91 -3.77 3.75 -0.43
CA GLU A 91 -2.55 4.48 -0.16
C GLU A 91 -2.81 5.55 0.90
N PRO A 92 -2.48 5.31 2.17
CA PRO A 92 -2.51 6.36 3.17
C PRO A 92 -1.32 7.31 2.97
N SER A 93 -1.35 8.46 3.62
CA SER A 93 -0.17 9.34 3.64
C SER A 93 1.06 8.60 4.16
N GLY A 94 2.24 8.99 3.69
CA GLY A 94 3.51 8.35 4.10
C GLY A 94 3.79 8.43 5.61
N ALA A 95 3.12 9.33 6.32
CA ALA A 95 3.19 9.49 7.77
C ALA A 95 2.03 8.81 8.54
N ALA A 96 1.17 8.06 7.87
CA ALA A 96 0.06 7.38 8.52
C ALA A 96 0.50 6.10 9.23
N ASP A 97 -0.05 5.88 10.42
CA ASP A 97 0.09 4.61 11.12
C ASP A 97 -0.94 3.61 10.57
N PRO A 98 -0.51 2.47 10.00
CA PRO A 98 -1.42 1.47 9.44
C PRO A 98 -2.44 0.94 10.45
N ARG A 99 -2.12 0.94 11.74
CA ARG A 99 -3.03 0.50 12.80
C ARG A 99 -4.32 1.32 12.85
N SER A 100 -4.24 2.61 12.57
CA SER A 100 -5.43 3.49 12.55
C SER A 100 -6.43 3.05 11.47
N ILE A 101 -5.93 2.66 10.32
CA ILE A 101 -6.73 2.15 9.19
C ILE A 101 -7.29 0.77 9.52
N LEU A 102 -6.42 -0.16 9.93
CA LEU A 102 -6.82 -1.53 10.25
C LEU A 102 -7.86 -1.58 11.38
N SER A 103 -7.76 -0.70 12.38
CA SER A 103 -8.74 -0.61 13.47
C SER A 103 -10.11 -0.04 13.07
N ALA A 104 -10.19 0.65 11.94
CA ALA A 104 -11.45 1.16 11.40
C ALA A 104 -12.24 0.11 10.60
N LEU A 105 -11.57 -0.85 9.99
CA LEU A 105 -12.19 -1.84 9.11
C LEU A 105 -13.29 -2.69 9.76
N PRO A 106 -13.25 -3.05 11.07
CA PRO A 106 -14.35 -3.73 11.73
C PRO A 106 -15.68 -2.97 11.75
N TYR A 107 -15.66 -1.65 11.55
CA TYR A 107 -16.87 -0.83 11.45
C TYR A 107 -17.49 -0.78 10.04
N TYR A 108 -16.77 -1.29 9.04
CA TYR A 108 -17.32 -1.44 7.69
C TYR A 108 -18.43 -2.48 7.64
N LYS A 109 -19.57 -2.12 7.06
CA LYS A 109 -20.80 -2.95 7.02
C LYS A 109 -21.27 -3.29 5.59
N GLY A 110 -20.37 -3.21 4.63
CA GLY A 110 -20.63 -3.60 3.23
C GLY A 110 -20.40 -5.10 2.99
N LYS A 111 -20.06 -5.46 1.76
CA LYS A 111 -19.68 -6.82 1.41
C LYS A 111 -18.54 -7.33 2.28
N PRO A 112 -18.51 -8.63 2.63
CA PRO A 112 -17.42 -9.19 3.41
C PRO A 112 -16.05 -8.86 2.81
N LEU A 113 -15.13 -8.42 3.67
CA LEU A 113 -13.72 -8.32 3.30
C LEU A 113 -13.12 -9.72 3.36
N GLU A 114 -12.88 -10.32 2.19
CA GLU A 114 -12.37 -11.69 2.06
C GLU A 114 -10.92 -11.79 2.51
N ALA A 115 -10.14 -10.76 2.19
CA ALA A 115 -8.77 -10.64 2.67
C ALA A 115 -8.43 -9.16 2.91
N ILE A 116 -7.68 -8.92 3.97
CA ILE A 116 -7.02 -7.64 4.26
C ILE A 116 -5.52 -7.94 4.29
N ARG A 117 -4.75 -7.26 3.46
CA ARG A 117 -3.30 -7.43 3.37
C ARG A 117 -2.59 -6.10 3.41
N THR A 118 -1.44 -6.10 4.04
CA THR A 118 -0.60 -4.90 4.17
C THR A 118 0.76 -5.14 3.54
N VAL A 119 1.16 -4.24 2.64
CA VAL A 119 2.50 -4.20 2.06
C VAL A 119 3.20 -2.96 2.57
N SER A 120 4.38 -3.12 3.15
CA SER A 120 5.25 -2.00 3.53
C SER A 120 6.36 -1.83 2.51
N VAL A 121 6.45 -0.64 1.90
CA VAL A 121 7.50 -0.31 0.92
C VAL A 121 8.59 0.51 1.61
N VAL A 122 9.79 -0.08 1.67
CA VAL A 122 10.94 0.46 2.38
C VAL A 122 12.01 0.89 1.38
N ASP A 123 12.43 2.14 1.45
CA ASP A 123 13.57 2.66 0.69
C ASP A 123 14.87 2.41 1.51
N PRO A 124 15.79 1.52 1.06
CA PRO A 124 16.97 1.14 1.82
C PRO A 124 17.93 2.31 2.04
N GLN A 125 18.03 3.25 1.10
CA GLN A 125 18.92 4.41 1.21
C GLN A 125 18.47 5.39 2.30
N ARG A 126 17.18 5.39 2.64
CA ARG A 126 16.60 6.32 3.63
C ARG A 126 16.26 5.66 4.96
N LEU A 127 16.27 4.33 5.03
CA LEU A 127 15.79 3.60 6.20
C LEU A 127 16.55 3.96 7.47
N ALA A 128 17.86 4.07 7.41
CA ALA A 128 18.69 4.37 8.58
C ALA A 128 18.28 5.70 9.25
N ILE A 129 18.16 6.76 8.46
CA ILE A 129 17.76 8.08 8.95
C ILE A 129 16.27 8.09 9.41
N LEU A 130 15.42 7.37 8.70
CA LEU A 130 14.00 7.28 9.07
C LEU A 130 13.80 6.56 10.41
N ILE A 131 14.58 5.53 10.69
CA ILE A 131 14.56 4.85 11.99
C ILE A 131 15.02 5.80 13.09
N GLU A 132 16.09 6.54 12.86
CA GLU A 132 16.62 7.48 13.87
C GLU A 132 15.59 8.56 14.23
N VAL A 133 14.90 9.14 13.24
CA VAL A 133 14.03 10.29 13.42
C VAL A 133 12.57 9.90 13.72
N LEU A 134 12.08 8.79 13.15
CA LEU A 134 10.67 8.39 13.15
C LEU A 134 10.48 6.91 13.56
N THR A 135 11.31 6.43 14.50
CA THR A 135 11.32 5.03 14.97
C THR A 135 9.92 4.44 15.19
N PRO A 136 8.99 5.09 15.93
CA PRO A 136 7.68 4.49 16.21
C PRO A 136 6.87 4.20 14.94
N LEU A 137 6.95 5.12 13.97
CA LEU A 137 6.17 5.00 12.74
C LEU A 137 6.76 3.97 11.79
N VAL A 138 8.09 3.98 11.60
CA VAL A 138 8.79 2.96 10.79
C VAL A 138 8.52 1.58 11.36
N THR A 139 8.67 1.43 12.68
CA THR A 139 8.39 0.15 13.36
C THR A 139 6.94 -0.29 13.14
N SER A 140 5.98 0.63 13.28
CA SER A 140 4.56 0.30 13.08
C SER A 140 4.27 -0.14 11.63
N GLN A 141 4.83 0.55 10.64
CA GLN A 141 4.62 0.19 9.23
C GLN A 141 5.20 -1.19 8.89
N ILE A 142 6.39 -1.50 9.38
CA ILE A 142 7.05 -2.80 9.17
C ILE A 142 6.34 -3.90 9.97
N GLN A 143 6.00 -3.64 11.23
CA GLN A 143 5.41 -4.64 12.12
C GLN A 143 4.03 -5.13 11.68
N ASN A 144 3.26 -4.26 11.03
CA ASN A 144 1.90 -4.58 10.57
C ASN A 144 1.85 -5.02 9.10
N ALA A 145 2.99 -5.29 8.46
CA ALA A 145 3.06 -5.75 7.08
C ALA A 145 2.99 -7.27 6.98
N ASP A 146 2.23 -7.78 6.00
CA ASP A 146 2.28 -9.18 5.56
C ASP A 146 3.46 -9.40 4.61
N LEU A 147 3.79 -8.36 3.82
CA LEU A 147 4.90 -8.34 2.86
C LEU A 147 5.69 -7.03 3.00
N ILE A 148 7.01 -7.13 3.01
CA ILE A 148 7.92 -5.99 3.05
C ILE A 148 8.70 -5.97 1.74
N LEU A 149 8.55 -4.89 0.98
CA LEU A 149 9.29 -4.66 -0.25
C LEU A 149 10.41 -3.65 0.02
N VAL A 150 11.64 -4.12 -0.04
CA VAL A 150 12.83 -3.25 -0.07
C VAL A 150 12.98 -2.76 -1.50
N SER A 151 12.47 -1.57 -1.76
CA SER A 151 12.40 -0.95 -3.09
C SER A 151 13.75 -0.36 -3.52
N LYS A 152 13.86 0.03 -4.79
CA LYS A 152 15.05 0.67 -5.36
C LYS A 152 16.34 -0.12 -5.11
N ALA A 153 16.24 -1.44 -5.11
CA ALA A 153 17.39 -2.30 -4.87
C ALA A 153 18.49 -2.15 -5.95
N ASP A 154 18.09 -1.69 -7.13
CA ASP A 154 18.97 -1.34 -8.24
C ASP A 154 19.83 -0.08 -8.01
N LEU A 155 19.42 0.77 -7.07
CA LEU A 155 20.10 2.04 -6.73
C LEU A 155 20.84 1.99 -5.40
N ALA A 156 20.59 0.99 -4.58
CA ALA A 156 21.15 0.86 -3.24
C ALA A 156 22.45 0.06 -3.23
N SER A 157 23.34 0.39 -2.30
CA SER A 157 24.53 -0.39 -2.04
C SER A 157 24.21 -1.73 -1.35
N PRO A 158 25.11 -2.73 -1.44
CA PRO A 158 24.93 -4.00 -0.74
C PRO A 158 24.72 -3.83 0.77
N ASP A 159 25.43 -2.91 1.41
CA ASP A 159 25.33 -2.64 2.85
C ASP A 159 23.96 -2.06 3.22
N GLU A 160 23.41 -1.14 2.40
CA GLU A 160 22.08 -0.58 2.59
C GLU A 160 20.99 -1.65 2.43
N LEU A 161 21.13 -2.54 1.45
CA LEU A 161 20.20 -3.67 1.25
C LEU A 161 20.25 -4.66 2.40
N GLU A 162 21.46 -4.99 2.87
CA GLU A 162 21.64 -5.89 4.00
C GLU A 162 21.05 -5.29 5.28
N PHE A 163 21.34 -4.02 5.57
CA PHE A 163 20.78 -3.30 6.71
C PHE A 163 19.26 -3.27 6.65
N ALA A 164 18.67 -2.93 5.50
CA ALA A 164 17.21 -2.87 5.35
C ALA A 164 16.56 -4.25 5.55
N GLY A 165 17.15 -5.30 4.97
CA GLY A 165 16.65 -6.66 5.10
C GLY A 165 16.77 -7.19 6.55
N GLN A 166 17.87 -6.93 7.23
CA GLN A 166 18.07 -7.30 8.64
C GLN A 166 17.11 -6.56 9.56
N THR A 167 16.97 -5.25 9.37
CA THR A 167 16.05 -4.41 10.13
C THR A 167 14.61 -4.87 9.96
N ALA A 168 14.17 -5.10 8.72
CA ALA A 168 12.82 -5.57 8.43
C ALA A 168 12.54 -6.91 9.15
N ARG A 169 13.45 -7.88 9.02
CA ARG A 169 13.31 -9.19 9.69
C ARG A 169 13.39 -9.11 11.21
N SER A 170 14.14 -8.18 11.77
CA SER A 170 14.23 -8.00 13.24
C SER A 170 12.94 -7.43 13.82
N ILE A 171 12.27 -6.52 13.10
CA ILE A 171 11.02 -5.90 13.52
C ILE A 171 9.84 -6.85 13.28
N ASN A 172 9.80 -7.51 12.11
CA ASN A 172 8.72 -8.41 11.73
C ASN A 172 9.27 -9.71 11.11
N PRO A 173 9.58 -10.71 11.95
CA PRO A 173 10.10 -12.00 11.47
C PRO A 173 9.06 -12.85 10.73
N GLN A 174 7.79 -12.50 10.78
CA GLN A 174 6.71 -13.21 10.10
C GLN A 174 6.49 -12.74 8.67
N ALA A 175 6.81 -11.48 8.38
CA ALA A 175 6.63 -10.92 7.05
C ALA A 175 7.70 -11.44 6.09
N ARG A 176 7.28 -11.71 4.86
CA ARG A 176 8.23 -11.97 3.78
C ARG A 176 8.91 -10.67 3.35
N VAL A 177 10.23 -10.72 3.18
CA VAL A 177 11.02 -9.57 2.72
C VAL A 177 11.54 -9.87 1.32
N ILE A 178 11.22 -8.99 0.36
CA ILE A 178 11.65 -9.08 -1.04
C ILE A 178 12.37 -7.79 -1.42
N HIS A 179 13.53 -7.93 -2.05
CA HIS A 179 14.26 -6.80 -2.65
C HIS A 179 13.78 -6.64 -4.08
N THR A 180 13.45 -5.42 -4.48
CA THR A 180 12.85 -5.15 -5.79
C THR A 180 13.31 -3.82 -6.38
N GLY A 181 13.39 -3.78 -7.69
CA GLY A 181 13.68 -2.58 -8.49
C GLY A 181 12.39 -1.84 -8.93
N PRO A 182 12.48 -1.05 -10.02
CA PRO A 182 11.39 -0.19 -10.47
C PRO A 182 10.14 -0.93 -10.97
N GLU A 183 10.29 -2.20 -11.37
CA GLU A 183 9.20 -3.05 -11.86
C GLU A 183 8.61 -3.96 -10.75
N ALA A 184 8.58 -3.47 -9.50
CA ALA A 184 8.16 -4.25 -8.33
C ALA A 184 6.80 -4.95 -8.51
N GLY A 185 5.82 -4.28 -9.04
CA GLY A 185 4.47 -4.84 -9.26
C GLY A 185 4.39 -5.85 -10.41
N ARG A 186 5.47 -6.01 -11.20
CA ARG A 186 5.61 -7.01 -12.27
C ARG A 186 6.67 -8.06 -11.95
N ASP A 187 7.39 -7.91 -10.84
CA ASP A 187 8.37 -8.88 -10.39
C ASP A 187 7.68 -10.22 -10.07
N PRO A 188 8.13 -11.34 -10.67
CA PRO A 188 7.51 -12.65 -10.45
C PRO A 188 7.47 -13.06 -8.99
N SER A 189 8.47 -12.69 -8.18
CA SER A 189 8.52 -13.01 -6.76
C SER A 189 7.48 -12.22 -5.95
N VAL A 190 7.28 -10.95 -6.29
CA VAL A 190 6.24 -10.09 -5.70
C VAL A 190 4.86 -10.58 -6.14
N LEU A 191 4.68 -10.83 -7.44
CA LEU A 191 3.41 -11.33 -7.97
C LEU A 191 3.04 -12.70 -7.39
N ALA A 192 3.98 -13.59 -7.13
CA ALA A 192 3.71 -14.88 -6.50
C ALA A 192 3.14 -14.71 -5.08
N GLU A 193 3.60 -13.72 -4.33
CA GLU A 193 3.08 -13.42 -2.98
C GLU A 193 1.71 -12.74 -3.03
N ILE A 194 1.51 -11.84 -3.99
CA ILE A 194 0.29 -11.04 -4.08
C ILE A 194 -0.79 -11.75 -4.90
N ALA A 195 -0.45 -12.68 -5.80
CA ALA A 195 -1.41 -13.36 -6.66
C ALA A 195 -2.63 -13.97 -5.92
N PRO A 196 -2.47 -14.59 -4.74
CA PRO A 196 -3.61 -15.07 -3.95
C PRO A 196 -4.56 -13.95 -3.49
N TRP A 197 -4.09 -12.69 -3.48
CA TRP A 197 -4.86 -11.53 -3.08
C TRP A 197 -5.51 -10.84 -4.28
N LEU A 198 -5.03 -11.16 -5.50
CA LEU A 198 -5.58 -10.69 -6.78
C LEU A 198 -6.59 -11.68 -7.39
N SER A 199 -6.78 -12.86 -6.76
CA SER A 199 -7.65 -13.94 -7.26
C SER A 199 -9.13 -13.77 -6.90
#